data_4457d8670a487db41e1cacacece178d3
#
_entry.id   4457d8670a487db41e1cacacece178d3
#
_cell.length_a   1.000
_cell.length_b   1.000
_cell.length_c   1.000
_cell.angle_alpha   90.00
_cell.angle_beta   90.00
_cell.angle_gamma   90.00
#
_symmetry.space_group_name_H-M   'P 1'
#
loop_
_entity.id
_entity.type
_entity.pdbx_description
1 polymer ?
#
loop_
_entity_poly.entity_id
_entity_poly.type
_entity_poly.pdbx_seq_one_letter_code
_entity_poly.pdbx_strand_id
1 'polypeptide(L)'
;WRYPAAFFRQLQNSLLMRLNPEVIEKAFLSQKTGRTVRLFVDGDFKDVATLKMFMELCKARPDLKVYGYSKSWLEFVKLDATGYSWPSNYLTNASSGSRHERTGLANAFLGLPVVRGDFLAVKVDKAHINKRAYQDKTKAGSKEYRRDVLAKLKQIQTRAFACPGNCGNCLPQGRHACGSKYFAGVAIGIGIH
;
A
#
# COMPACT_ATOMS: atom_id res chain seq x y z
N TRP A 1 7.04 23.00 -4.73
CA TRP A 1 6.99 21.54 -4.96
C TRP A 1 8.39 20.95 -4.89
N ARG A 2 8.61 20.03 -3.96
CA ARG A 2 9.93 19.45 -3.68
C ARG A 2 10.40 18.48 -4.78
N TYR A 3 9.44 17.89 -5.52
CA TYR A 3 9.70 16.91 -6.58
C TYR A 3 8.80 17.15 -7.80
N PRO A 4 9.14 18.10 -8.68
CA PRO A 4 8.30 18.45 -9.84
C PRO A 4 7.98 17.25 -10.75
N ALA A 5 8.95 16.38 -11.03
CA ALA A 5 8.76 15.22 -11.89
C ALA A 5 7.72 14.22 -11.32
N ALA A 6 7.69 14.04 -10.00
CA ALA A 6 6.67 13.20 -9.36
C ALA A 6 5.28 13.85 -9.47
N PHE A 7 5.19 15.17 -9.26
CA PHE A 7 3.94 15.91 -9.43
C PHE A 7 3.39 15.82 -10.85
N PHE A 8 4.22 16.02 -11.87
CA PHE A 8 3.78 15.93 -13.27
C PHE A 8 3.29 14.51 -13.62
N ARG A 9 3.95 13.45 -13.12
CA ARG A 9 3.47 12.07 -13.30
C ARG A 9 2.12 11.83 -12.62
N GLN A 10 1.93 12.37 -11.41
CA GLN A 10 0.63 12.27 -10.72
C GLN A 10 -0.47 12.97 -11.50
N LEU A 11 -0.19 14.19 -11.98
CA LEU A 11 -1.13 14.95 -12.78
C LEU A 11 -1.46 14.21 -14.09
N GLN A 12 -0.47 13.72 -14.81
CA GLN A 12 -0.65 12.92 -16.02
C GLN A 12 -1.51 11.69 -15.76
N ASN A 13 -1.19 10.89 -14.74
CA ASN A 13 -1.97 9.70 -14.40
C ASN A 13 -3.40 10.06 -13.99
N SER A 14 -3.60 11.13 -13.25
CA SER A 14 -4.92 11.61 -12.85
C SER A 14 -5.76 12.06 -14.04
N LEU A 15 -5.13 12.74 -15.02
CA LEU A 15 -5.79 13.15 -16.26
C LEU A 15 -6.13 11.92 -17.12
N LEU A 16 -5.22 10.96 -17.29
CA LEU A 16 -5.48 9.73 -18.03
C LEU A 16 -6.64 8.95 -17.41
N MET A 17 -6.69 8.80 -16.09
CA MET A 17 -7.80 8.11 -15.42
C MET A 17 -9.15 8.80 -15.59
N ARG A 18 -9.17 10.12 -15.85
CA ARG A 18 -10.40 10.88 -16.05
C ARG A 18 -10.84 10.95 -17.50
N LEU A 19 -9.89 11.09 -18.41
CA LEU A 19 -10.15 11.39 -19.82
C LEU A 19 -10.00 10.17 -20.75
N ASN A 20 -9.14 9.22 -20.34
CA ASN A 20 -8.84 8.04 -21.13
C ASN A 20 -8.45 6.84 -20.24
N PRO A 21 -9.38 6.29 -19.44
CA PRO A 21 -9.13 5.19 -18.52
C PRO A 21 -8.65 3.91 -19.24
N GLU A 22 -9.01 3.72 -20.50
CA GLU A 22 -8.64 2.54 -21.30
C GLU A 22 -7.11 2.40 -21.44
N VAL A 23 -6.36 3.52 -21.44
CA VAL A 23 -4.89 3.50 -21.46
C VAL A 23 -4.35 2.85 -20.18
N ILE A 24 -4.96 3.15 -19.04
CA ILE A 24 -4.57 2.57 -17.74
C ILE A 24 -4.93 1.07 -17.70
N GLU A 25 -6.13 0.73 -18.16
CA GLU A 25 -6.58 -0.67 -18.26
C GLU A 25 -5.65 -1.49 -19.16
N LYS A 26 -5.36 -0.99 -20.35
CA LYS A 26 -4.43 -1.62 -21.30
C LYS A 26 -3.02 -1.79 -20.71
N ALA A 27 -2.51 -0.77 -20.03
CA ALA A 27 -1.22 -0.81 -19.35
C ALA A 27 -1.18 -1.86 -18.22
N PHE A 28 -2.29 -2.00 -17.48
CA PHE A 28 -2.39 -3.03 -16.44
C PHE A 28 -2.47 -4.44 -17.05
N LEU A 29 -3.33 -4.62 -18.03
CA LEU A 29 -3.52 -5.92 -18.70
C LEU A 29 -2.27 -6.43 -19.42
N SER A 30 -1.42 -5.52 -19.92
CA SER A 30 -0.16 -5.86 -20.60
C SER A 30 1.01 -6.19 -19.67
N GLN A 31 0.81 -6.20 -18.35
CA GLN A 31 1.89 -6.55 -17.43
C GLN A 31 2.37 -7.99 -17.63
N LYS A 32 3.68 -8.22 -17.47
CA LYS A 32 4.25 -9.57 -17.57
C LYS A 32 3.68 -10.48 -16.49
N THR A 33 3.37 -11.72 -16.86
CA THR A 33 2.89 -12.76 -15.96
C THR A 33 3.76 -12.95 -14.72
N GLY A 34 3.15 -13.16 -13.57
CA GLY A 34 3.82 -13.41 -12.29
C GLY A 34 4.38 -12.16 -11.61
N ARG A 35 4.21 -10.96 -12.20
CA ARG A 35 4.70 -9.72 -11.58
C ARG A 35 3.93 -9.37 -10.31
N THR A 36 4.66 -8.68 -9.43
CA THR A 36 4.06 -7.93 -8.33
C THR A 36 3.82 -6.49 -8.76
N VAL A 37 2.57 -6.06 -8.71
CA VAL A 37 2.14 -4.70 -9.09
C VAL A 37 1.72 -3.94 -7.83
N ARG A 38 2.24 -2.74 -7.65
CA ARG A 38 1.75 -1.80 -6.64
C ARG A 38 0.82 -0.79 -7.30
N LEU A 39 -0.45 -0.78 -6.88
CA LEU A 39 -1.38 0.27 -7.28
C LEU A 39 -1.10 1.56 -6.49
N PHE A 40 -1.14 2.67 -7.17
CA PHE A 40 -0.96 4.02 -6.64
C PHE A 40 0.32 4.17 -5.79
N VAL A 41 1.39 4.59 -6.45
CA VAL A 41 2.61 5.05 -5.75
C VAL A 41 2.28 6.33 -4.99
N ASP A 42 1.52 7.21 -5.66
CA ASP A 42 0.95 8.43 -5.12
C ASP A 42 -0.52 8.52 -5.54
N GLY A 43 -1.38 9.03 -4.68
CA GLY A 43 -2.83 9.08 -4.90
C GLY A 43 -3.56 7.88 -4.28
N ASP A 44 -4.85 7.76 -4.57
CA ASP A 44 -5.75 6.75 -4.04
C ASP A 44 -6.99 6.61 -4.95
N PHE A 45 -7.88 5.68 -4.62
CA PHE A 45 -9.16 5.54 -5.32
C PHE A 45 -10.05 6.76 -5.05
N LYS A 46 -10.42 7.45 -6.11
CA LYS A 46 -11.23 8.68 -6.02
C LYS A 46 -12.70 8.40 -5.68
N ASP A 47 -13.21 7.23 -6.11
CA ASP A 47 -14.61 6.80 -5.97
C ASP A 47 -14.74 5.27 -6.09
N VAL A 48 -15.94 4.76 -5.79
CA VAL A 48 -16.29 3.34 -5.87
C VAL A 48 -16.13 2.79 -7.29
N ALA A 49 -16.46 3.58 -8.32
CA ALA A 49 -16.35 3.14 -9.71
C ALA A 49 -14.89 2.88 -10.12
N THR A 50 -14.00 3.78 -9.74
CA THR A 50 -12.54 3.60 -9.95
C THR A 50 -12.01 2.40 -9.18
N LEU A 51 -12.42 2.22 -7.93
CA LEU A 51 -12.05 1.04 -7.14
C LEU A 51 -12.50 -0.24 -7.82
N LYS A 52 -13.78 -0.32 -8.22
CA LYS A 52 -14.36 -1.48 -8.89
C LYS A 52 -13.62 -1.81 -10.19
N MET A 53 -13.33 -0.81 -11.02
CA MET A 53 -12.55 -0.97 -12.25
C MET A 53 -11.22 -1.69 -11.99
N PHE A 54 -10.43 -1.22 -11.01
CA PHE A 54 -9.16 -1.88 -10.69
C PHE A 54 -9.33 -3.27 -10.10
N MET A 55 -10.39 -3.53 -9.34
CA MET A 55 -10.67 -4.87 -8.81
C MET A 55 -11.06 -5.83 -9.93
N GLU A 56 -11.83 -5.40 -10.94
CA GLU A 56 -12.11 -6.21 -12.12
C GLU A 56 -10.84 -6.50 -12.95
N LEU A 57 -9.94 -5.54 -13.09
CA LEU A 57 -8.62 -5.77 -13.71
C LEU A 57 -7.80 -6.80 -12.93
N CYS A 58 -7.84 -6.77 -11.60
CA CYS A 58 -7.19 -7.80 -10.78
C CYS A 58 -7.78 -9.19 -11.01
N LYS A 59 -9.12 -9.31 -11.15
CA LYS A 59 -9.79 -10.57 -11.49
C LYS A 59 -9.41 -11.08 -12.87
N ALA A 60 -9.30 -10.17 -13.85
CA ALA A 60 -8.89 -10.50 -15.23
C ALA A 60 -7.44 -10.97 -15.33
N ARG A 61 -6.60 -10.65 -14.33
CA ARG A 61 -5.19 -11.02 -14.27
C ARG A 61 -4.83 -11.71 -12.95
N PRO A 62 -5.38 -12.92 -12.70
CA PRO A 62 -5.15 -13.66 -11.44
C PRO A 62 -3.69 -14.12 -11.26
N ASP A 63 -2.91 -14.12 -12.33
CA ASP A 63 -1.48 -14.39 -12.36
C ASP A 63 -0.62 -13.29 -11.72
N LEU A 64 -1.14 -12.06 -11.61
CA LEU A 64 -0.44 -10.95 -10.96
C LEU A 64 -0.65 -10.99 -9.43
N LYS A 65 0.35 -10.54 -8.69
CA LYS A 65 0.22 -10.21 -7.27
C LYS A 65 0.06 -8.70 -7.13
N VAL A 66 -1.12 -8.24 -6.74
CA VAL A 66 -1.42 -6.82 -6.70
C VAL A 66 -1.56 -6.35 -5.26
N TYR A 67 -0.97 -5.21 -4.93
CA TYR A 67 -1.17 -4.59 -3.62
C TYR A 67 -1.17 -3.07 -3.71
N GLY A 68 -1.72 -2.44 -2.67
CA GLY A 68 -1.77 -0.98 -2.57
C GLY A 68 -1.79 -0.49 -1.14
N TYR A 69 -1.87 0.81 -1.01
CA TYR A 69 -2.09 1.52 0.25
C TYR A 69 -3.27 2.44 0.04
N SER A 70 -4.21 2.46 0.96
CA SER A 70 -5.40 3.29 0.80
C SER A 70 -5.77 4.03 2.07
N LYS A 71 -6.24 5.26 1.87
CA LYS A 71 -6.97 6.09 2.84
C LYS A 71 -8.44 6.25 2.44
N SER A 72 -8.83 5.75 1.26
CA SER A 72 -10.18 5.78 0.70
C SER A 72 -11.05 4.66 1.27
N TRP A 73 -11.01 4.45 2.59
CA TRP A 73 -11.66 3.33 3.27
C TRP A 73 -13.17 3.26 3.04
N LEU A 74 -13.82 4.42 2.91
CA LEU A 74 -15.24 4.52 2.65
C LEU A 74 -15.65 3.86 1.33
N GLU A 75 -14.84 4.01 0.29
CA GLU A 75 -15.11 3.46 -1.03
C GLU A 75 -15.06 1.93 -1.00
N PHE A 76 -14.11 1.34 -0.24
CA PHE A 76 -14.05 -0.10 -0.04
C PHE A 76 -15.28 -0.62 0.71
N VAL A 77 -15.65 0.01 1.80
CA VAL A 77 -16.83 -0.40 2.59
C VAL A 77 -18.12 -0.26 1.78
N LYS A 78 -18.26 0.81 0.99
CA LYS A 78 -19.41 0.98 0.08
C LYS A 78 -19.46 -0.12 -0.98
N LEU A 79 -18.33 -0.49 -1.58
CA LEU A 79 -18.29 -1.55 -2.59
C LEU A 79 -18.64 -2.91 -1.96
N ASP A 80 -18.09 -3.21 -0.80
CA ASP A 80 -18.39 -4.46 -0.06
C ASP A 80 -19.87 -4.58 0.29
N ALA A 81 -20.50 -3.49 0.73
CA ALA A 81 -21.93 -3.43 1.06
C ALA A 81 -22.85 -3.78 -0.12
N THR A 82 -22.34 -3.76 -1.35
CA THR A 82 -23.08 -4.25 -2.54
C THR A 82 -23.02 -5.77 -2.72
N GLY A 83 -22.39 -6.50 -1.84
CA GLY A 83 -22.12 -7.93 -2.00
C GLY A 83 -20.99 -8.24 -3.00
N TYR A 84 -20.10 -7.28 -3.25
CA TYR A 84 -19.04 -7.43 -4.24
C TYR A 84 -18.04 -8.55 -3.86
N SER A 85 -17.79 -9.47 -4.80
CA SER A 85 -16.80 -10.52 -4.63
C SER A 85 -15.39 -10.00 -4.94
N TRP A 86 -14.55 -9.96 -3.92
CA TRP A 86 -13.19 -9.42 -4.03
C TRP A 86 -12.22 -10.34 -4.77
N PRO A 87 -11.26 -9.78 -5.54
CA PRO A 87 -10.21 -10.58 -6.17
C PRO A 87 -9.25 -11.17 -5.14
N SER A 88 -8.88 -12.44 -5.31
CA SER A 88 -8.00 -13.16 -4.38
C SER A 88 -6.52 -12.74 -4.45
N ASN A 89 -6.14 -12.06 -5.51
CA ASN A 89 -4.77 -11.63 -5.83
C ASN A 89 -4.49 -10.16 -5.50
N TYR A 90 -5.45 -9.44 -4.90
CA TYR A 90 -5.27 -8.06 -4.44
C TYR A 90 -5.21 -7.99 -2.92
N LEU A 91 -4.31 -7.13 -2.40
CA LEU A 91 -4.23 -6.77 -0.99
C LEU A 91 -4.09 -5.25 -0.83
N THR A 92 -4.90 -4.66 0.03
CA THR A 92 -4.72 -3.28 0.44
C THR A 92 -4.18 -3.17 1.85
N ASN A 93 -3.40 -2.14 2.10
CA ASN A 93 -2.87 -1.77 3.42
C ASN A 93 -3.61 -0.52 3.90
N ALA A 94 -4.12 -0.56 5.12
CA ALA A 94 -4.74 0.59 5.78
C ALA A 94 -3.67 1.65 6.06
N SER A 95 -3.60 2.68 5.23
CA SER A 95 -2.58 3.74 5.36
C SER A 95 -2.98 4.71 6.46
N SER A 96 -2.05 5.01 7.37
CA SER A 96 -2.24 6.00 8.41
C SER A 96 -2.50 7.41 7.88
N GLY A 97 -3.25 8.22 8.63
CA GLY A 97 -3.67 9.56 8.23
C GLY A 97 -4.93 9.56 7.36
N SER A 98 -5.72 8.48 7.36
CA SER A 98 -7.07 8.50 6.82
C SER A 98 -7.98 9.34 7.74
N ARG A 99 -8.89 10.11 7.14
CA ARG A 99 -9.94 10.85 7.89
C ARG A 99 -10.87 9.92 8.68
N HIS A 100 -10.82 8.63 8.41
CA HIS A 100 -11.68 7.61 9.00
C HIS A 100 -11.03 6.79 10.12
N GLU A 101 -9.76 7.05 10.47
CA GLU A 101 -9.03 6.29 11.50
C GLU A 101 -9.72 6.22 12.86
N ARG A 102 -10.47 7.27 13.20
CA ARG A 102 -11.14 7.39 14.52
C ARG A 102 -12.65 7.19 14.43
N THR A 103 -13.13 6.55 13.38
CA THR A 103 -14.56 6.29 13.17
C THR A 103 -14.83 4.79 13.17
N GLY A 104 -16.11 4.41 13.34
CA GLY A 104 -16.53 3.00 13.20
C GLY A 104 -16.22 2.39 11.83
N LEU A 105 -15.99 3.23 10.81
CA LEU A 105 -15.60 2.81 9.48
C LEU A 105 -14.23 2.09 9.46
N ALA A 106 -13.32 2.44 10.37
CA ALA A 106 -12.01 1.79 10.46
C ALA A 106 -12.16 0.28 10.70
N ASN A 107 -13.03 -0.12 11.63
CA ASN A 107 -13.28 -1.53 11.92
C ASN A 107 -13.92 -2.25 10.73
N ALA A 108 -14.92 -1.62 10.09
CA ALA A 108 -15.56 -2.17 8.89
C ALA A 108 -14.53 -2.39 7.77
N PHE A 109 -13.67 -1.41 7.51
CA PHE A 109 -12.62 -1.52 6.50
C PHE A 109 -11.60 -2.60 6.84
N LEU A 110 -11.09 -2.64 8.07
CA LEU A 110 -10.09 -3.63 8.51
C LEU A 110 -10.63 -5.07 8.48
N GLY A 111 -11.95 -5.26 8.57
CA GLY A 111 -12.62 -6.56 8.46
C GLY A 111 -12.73 -7.08 7.02
N LEU A 112 -12.45 -6.28 5.99
CA LEU A 112 -12.59 -6.71 4.60
C LEU A 112 -11.52 -7.75 4.20
N PRO A 113 -11.86 -8.75 3.37
CA PRO A 113 -10.96 -9.85 3.02
C PRO A 113 -9.73 -9.42 2.20
N VAL A 114 -9.78 -8.24 1.59
CA VAL A 114 -8.67 -7.66 0.82
C VAL A 114 -7.74 -6.81 1.67
N VAL A 115 -8.09 -6.54 2.92
CA VAL A 115 -7.25 -5.72 3.81
C VAL A 115 -6.23 -6.59 4.50
N ARG A 116 -4.95 -6.32 4.25
CA ARG A 116 -3.84 -7.03 4.89
C ARG A 116 -3.66 -6.62 6.35
N GLY A 117 -3.88 -5.35 6.66
CA GLY A 117 -3.68 -4.72 7.97
C GLY A 117 -3.07 -3.33 7.84
N ASP A 118 -2.60 -2.79 8.96
CA ASP A 118 -2.13 -1.41 9.06
C ASP A 118 -0.79 -1.17 8.37
N PHE A 119 -0.66 0.01 7.77
CA PHE A 119 0.60 0.60 7.34
C PHE A 119 0.74 2.00 7.95
N LEU A 120 1.65 2.13 8.90
CA LEU A 120 1.76 3.28 9.79
C LEU A 120 3.01 4.11 9.50
N ALA A 121 2.84 5.42 9.41
CA ALA A 121 3.95 6.38 9.45
C ALA A 121 4.24 6.70 10.92
N VAL A 122 5.45 6.41 11.40
CA VAL A 122 5.84 6.63 12.79
C VAL A 122 7.02 7.59 12.89
N LYS A 123 6.96 8.55 13.81
CA LYS A 123 8.07 9.47 14.05
C LYS A 123 9.24 8.74 14.70
N VAL A 124 10.41 8.86 14.07
CA VAL A 124 11.68 8.33 14.58
C VAL A 124 12.76 9.40 14.48
N ASP A 125 13.91 9.18 15.13
CA ASP A 125 15.03 10.10 15.06
C ASP A 125 15.50 10.31 13.62
N LYS A 126 15.72 11.58 13.24
CA LYS A 126 16.17 11.96 11.90
C LYS A 126 17.50 11.31 11.51
N ALA A 127 18.41 11.18 12.48
CA ALA A 127 19.70 10.51 12.25
C ALA A 127 19.52 9.03 11.86
N HIS A 128 18.50 8.36 12.40
CA HIS A 128 18.21 6.97 12.09
C HIS A 128 17.52 6.79 10.73
N ILE A 129 16.71 7.78 10.28
CA ILE A 129 16.09 7.74 8.95
C ILE A 129 17.13 7.70 7.85
N ASN A 130 18.22 8.46 8.00
CA ASN A 130 19.29 8.51 7.01
C ASN A 130 20.06 7.18 6.86
N LYS A 131 19.87 6.24 7.78
CA LYS A 131 20.47 4.90 7.76
C LYS A 131 19.53 3.81 7.21
N ARG A 132 18.46 4.18 6.52
CA ARG A 132 17.55 3.20 5.87
C ARG A 132 18.22 2.51 4.68
N ALA A 133 17.71 1.31 4.35
CA ALA A 133 18.27 0.44 3.33
C ALA A 133 18.38 1.06 1.93
N TYR A 134 17.55 2.01 1.55
CA TYR A 134 17.65 2.64 0.23
C TYR A 134 18.86 3.59 0.12
N GLN A 135 19.43 3.99 1.24
CA GLN A 135 20.67 4.78 1.32
C GLN A 135 21.89 3.86 1.53
N ASP A 136 21.69 2.74 2.21
CA ASP A 136 22.66 1.68 2.34
C ASP A 136 22.23 0.49 1.48
N LYS A 137 22.83 0.35 0.29
CA LYS A 137 22.46 -0.67 -0.72
C LYS A 137 22.66 -2.12 -0.22
N THR A 138 23.35 -2.32 0.88
CA THR A 138 23.76 -3.65 1.37
C THR A 138 22.85 -4.23 2.45
N LYS A 139 22.01 -3.43 3.13
CA LYS A 139 21.24 -3.86 4.30
C LYS A 139 19.77 -3.40 4.24
N ALA A 140 18.87 -4.21 4.79
CA ALA A 140 17.44 -3.91 4.92
C ALA A 140 17.12 -2.85 6.02
N GLY A 141 17.90 -1.80 6.12
CA GLY A 141 17.83 -0.75 7.15
C GLY A 141 18.81 -0.96 8.29
N SER A 142 19.15 0.11 8.98
CA SER A 142 20.02 0.03 10.15
C SER A 142 19.29 -0.62 11.34
N LYS A 143 20.06 -1.16 12.26
CA LYS A 143 19.53 -1.74 13.52
C LYS A 143 18.77 -0.69 14.32
N GLU A 144 19.28 0.53 14.42
CA GLU A 144 18.71 1.65 15.16
C GLU A 144 17.37 2.06 14.58
N TYR A 145 17.31 2.28 13.27
CA TYR A 145 16.07 2.62 12.57
C TYR A 145 14.99 1.55 12.81
N ARG A 146 15.35 0.27 12.62
CA ARG A 146 14.39 -0.84 12.82
C ARG A 146 13.91 -0.93 14.26
N ARG A 147 14.81 -0.79 15.24
CA ARG A 147 14.48 -0.80 16.65
C ARG A 147 13.49 0.30 16.99
N ASP A 148 13.72 1.53 16.52
CA ASP A 148 12.87 2.69 16.83
C ASP A 148 11.48 2.54 16.19
N VAL A 149 11.41 2.12 14.93
CA VAL A 149 10.12 1.85 14.27
C VAL A 149 9.36 0.75 15.01
N LEU A 150 10.01 -0.36 15.34
CA LEU A 150 9.38 -1.47 16.05
C LEU A 150 8.93 -1.07 17.46
N ALA A 151 9.70 -0.27 18.18
CA ALA A 151 9.32 0.21 19.51
C ALA A 151 8.02 1.04 19.47
N LYS A 152 7.86 1.88 18.45
CA LYS A 152 6.63 2.66 18.23
C LYS A 152 5.45 1.78 17.82
N LEU A 153 5.66 0.86 16.90
CA LEU A 153 4.60 -0.04 16.44
C LEU A 153 4.08 -0.96 17.55
N LYS A 154 4.96 -1.49 18.39
CA LYS A 154 4.60 -2.39 19.49
C LYS A 154 3.75 -1.72 20.57
N GLN A 155 3.74 -0.39 20.64
CA GLN A 155 2.81 0.36 21.49
C GLN A 155 1.37 0.31 20.96
N ILE A 156 1.19 0.02 19.66
CA ILE A 156 -0.11 0.02 18.99
C ILE A 156 -0.57 -1.42 18.76
N GLN A 157 0.35 -2.30 18.37
CA GLN A 157 0.03 -3.69 18.00
C GLN A 157 1.20 -4.63 18.32
N THR A 158 0.90 -5.82 18.85
CA THR A 158 1.91 -6.82 19.26
C THR A 158 2.73 -7.37 18.09
N ARG A 159 2.07 -7.63 16.94
CA ARG A 159 2.74 -8.12 15.73
C ARG A 159 3.10 -6.95 14.83
N ALA A 160 4.39 -6.68 14.70
CA ALA A 160 4.90 -5.51 13.99
C ALA A 160 6.08 -5.84 13.08
N PHE A 161 6.19 -5.11 11.96
CA PHE A 161 7.28 -5.19 10.99
C PHE A 161 7.76 -3.78 10.61
N ALA A 162 9.05 -3.53 10.73
CA ALA A 162 9.65 -2.26 10.30
C ALA A 162 9.95 -2.29 8.80
N CYS A 163 9.28 -1.44 8.03
CA CYS A 163 9.55 -1.27 6.61
C CYS A 163 10.93 -0.66 6.38
N PRO A 164 11.81 -1.28 5.59
CA PRO A 164 13.14 -0.74 5.33
C PRO A 164 13.13 0.50 4.40
N GLY A 165 11.97 0.87 3.85
CA GLY A 165 11.83 1.99 2.91
C GLY A 165 12.28 1.68 1.48
N ASN A 166 12.67 0.44 1.19
CA ASN A 166 13.08 -0.02 -0.14
C ASN A 166 12.21 -1.21 -0.56
N CYS A 167 11.25 -0.95 -1.46
CA CYS A 167 10.34 -1.96 -1.98
C CYS A 167 11.11 -3.03 -2.78
N GLY A 168 10.78 -4.31 -2.55
CA GLY A 168 11.47 -5.45 -3.13
C GLY A 168 12.61 -6.01 -2.28
N ASN A 169 13.10 -5.27 -1.27
CA ASN A 169 14.18 -5.71 -0.38
C ASN A 169 13.73 -5.98 1.06
N CYS A 170 12.42 -5.95 1.33
CA CYS A 170 11.93 -6.19 2.69
C CYS A 170 11.80 -7.67 3.05
N LEU A 171 11.75 -8.56 2.08
CA LEU A 171 11.75 -10.02 2.25
C LEU A 171 12.70 -10.68 1.25
N PRO A 172 13.19 -11.91 1.53
CA PRO A 172 14.00 -12.67 0.59
C PRO A 172 13.32 -12.86 -0.76
N GLN A 173 14.12 -13.01 -1.83
CA GLN A 173 13.67 -13.27 -3.21
C GLN A 173 12.79 -12.16 -3.80
N GLY A 174 12.99 -10.90 -3.41
CA GLY A 174 12.25 -9.77 -3.94
C GLY A 174 10.77 -9.70 -3.53
N ARG A 175 10.37 -10.47 -2.51
CA ARG A 175 8.99 -10.46 -2.02
C ARG A 175 8.69 -9.21 -1.20
N HIS A 176 7.41 -8.81 -1.20
CA HIS A 176 6.92 -7.62 -0.50
C HIS A 176 6.08 -8.00 0.72
N ALA A 177 6.43 -7.52 1.90
CA ALA A 177 5.62 -7.73 3.11
C ALA A 177 4.20 -7.16 2.95
N CYS A 178 4.08 -5.96 2.36
CA CYS A 178 2.80 -5.29 2.13
C CYS A 178 1.88 -6.02 1.12
N GLY A 179 2.44 -6.82 0.23
CA GLY A 179 1.70 -7.63 -0.75
C GLY A 179 1.61 -9.12 -0.38
N SER A 180 1.87 -9.48 0.88
CA SER A 180 1.90 -10.88 1.32
C SER A 180 0.82 -11.18 2.35
N LYS A 181 -0.03 -12.17 2.08
CA LYS A 181 -1.02 -12.70 3.03
C LYS A 181 -0.39 -13.23 4.32
N TYR A 182 0.87 -13.68 4.28
CA TYR A 182 1.62 -14.10 5.46
C TYR A 182 1.74 -12.99 6.52
N PHE A 183 1.71 -11.73 6.09
CA PHE A 183 1.73 -10.56 6.96
C PHE A 183 0.32 -10.02 7.29
N ALA A 184 -0.74 -10.78 7.05
CA ALA A 184 -2.08 -10.38 7.47
C ALA A 184 -2.12 -10.16 8.99
N GLY A 185 -2.73 -9.06 9.41
CA GLY A 185 -2.82 -8.66 10.81
C GLY A 185 -1.48 -8.23 11.46
N VAL A 186 -0.41 -8.04 10.67
CA VAL A 186 0.85 -7.46 11.15
C VAL A 186 0.88 -5.98 10.85
N ALA A 187 1.09 -5.11 11.85
CA ALA A 187 1.32 -3.69 11.59
C ALA A 187 2.67 -3.50 10.88
N ILE A 188 2.66 -2.92 9.70
CA ILE A 188 3.88 -2.53 8.99
C ILE A 188 4.08 -1.03 9.18
N GLY A 189 5.24 -0.61 9.65
CA GLY A 189 5.53 0.80 9.85
C GLY A 189 6.74 1.29 9.09
N ILE A 190 6.66 2.54 8.65
CA ILE A 190 7.78 3.29 8.07
C ILE A 190 8.11 4.49 8.94
N GLY A 191 9.40 4.68 9.23
CA GLY A 191 9.87 5.84 9.97
C GLY A 191 9.81 7.12 9.13
N ILE A 192 9.29 8.18 9.73
CA ILE A 192 9.30 9.55 9.22
C ILE A 192 9.93 10.48 10.27
N HIS A 193 10.36 11.67 9.90
CA HIS A 193 10.91 12.72 10.77
C HIS A 193 9.98 13.93 10.86
#